data_a906a5cf22258511e7d81e66d323bed5
#
_entry.id   a906a5cf22258511e7d81e66d323bed5
#
_cell.length_a   1.000
_cell.length_b   1.000
_cell.length_c   1.000
_cell.angle_alpha   90.00
_cell.angle_beta   90.00
_cell.angle_gamma   90.00
#
_symmetry.space_group_name_H-M   'P 1'
#
loop_
_entity.id
_entity.type
_entity.pdbx_description
1 polymer ?
#
loop_
_entity_poly.entity_id
_entity_poly.type
_entity_poly.pdbx_seq_one_letter_code
_entity_poly.pdbx_strand_id
1 'polypeptide(L)'
;MSLFKRGGVWWIYSYQDGVRQQCSTKTSNRKQAEKIEAKLKEEAINNRFRIVEIDPAMQFDELAARFIASGSVRPHHLYHLKFLLPYFGDFPVIRITKSLADEFRQQRMARASIKDATVNRDLSVLRHILYWGVDEQLLAANPLARMKMARERRTRRQILSIAEEESLLGAAKGHLRLMIIAALDTGMRRGEITSQLCEDIDFSRAVLSVTRSKTPEGESREIPLTRRLYELLIENWKPQGTIVEFNGKPVRIVKRSWASALKNAEIRHVRFHDLRHTFNTRLMEAGVLQEIRMAIMGHSTGGRVHAIYTHIELPAKREAIRKLERWVNEQQQQLNKENSNASTETERSESEPGEAGPQTLEEKDSRRGGSGPSRQAEVRDRRNGGGPENETAAASEVRRSAQAVRVDVAEGAKS
;
A
#
# COMPACT_ATOMS: atom_id res chain seq x y z
N MET A 1 -49.09 -21.27 -12.13
CA MET A 1 -49.64 -20.30 -13.08
C MET A 1 -50.49 -21.03 -14.07
N SER A 2 -51.68 -20.50 -14.47
CA SER A 2 -52.53 -21.06 -15.47
C SER A 2 -53.25 -19.96 -16.23
N LEU A 3 -53.60 -20.23 -17.52
CA LEU A 3 -54.31 -19.33 -18.39
C LEU A 3 -55.81 -19.50 -18.26
N PHE A 4 -56.57 -18.42 -18.30
CA PHE A 4 -58.02 -18.43 -18.42
C PHE A 4 -58.50 -17.24 -19.26
N LYS A 5 -59.68 -17.34 -19.85
CA LYS A 5 -60.26 -16.31 -20.72
C LYS A 5 -61.31 -15.50 -19.96
N ARG A 6 -61.20 -14.16 -20.00
CA ARG A 6 -62.17 -13.24 -19.37
C ARG A 6 -62.38 -12.04 -20.30
N GLY A 7 -63.63 -11.77 -20.70
CA GLY A 7 -63.96 -10.63 -21.56
C GLY A 7 -63.24 -10.59 -22.89
N GLY A 8 -63.01 -11.78 -23.54
CA GLY A 8 -62.31 -11.86 -24.84
C GLY A 8 -60.77 -11.87 -24.74
N VAL A 9 -60.16 -11.52 -23.61
CA VAL A 9 -58.73 -11.44 -23.38
C VAL A 9 -58.27 -12.60 -22.53
N TRP A 10 -57.06 -13.08 -22.73
CA TRP A 10 -56.42 -14.10 -21.90
C TRP A 10 -55.84 -13.48 -20.64
N TRP A 11 -55.99 -14.16 -19.51
CA TRP A 11 -55.50 -13.79 -18.19
C TRP A 11 -54.69 -14.96 -17.63
N ILE A 12 -53.69 -14.59 -16.79
CA ILE A 12 -52.86 -15.55 -16.06
C ILE A 12 -53.16 -15.37 -14.56
N TYR A 13 -53.33 -16.48 -13.84
CA TYR A 13 -53.28 -16.43 -12.39
C TYR A 13 -52.10 -17.18 -11.82
N SER A 14 -51.55 -16.69 -10.76
CA SER A 14 -50.43 -17.29 -9.99
C SER A 14 -50.74 -17.19 -8.50
N TYR A 15 -50.05 -17.99 -7.71
CA TYR A 15 -50.00 -17.84 -6.27
C TYR A 15 -48.61 -17.36 -5.88
N GLN A 16 -48.55 -16.29 -5.11
CA GLN A 16 -47.29 -15.76 -4.55
C GLN A 16 -47.55 -15.61 -3.05
N ASP A 17 -46.73 -16.29 -2.23
CA ASP A 17 -46.86 -16.33 -0.77
C ASP A 17 -48.27 -16.68 -0.26
N GLY A 18 -48.93 -17.62 -0.95
CA GLY A 18 -50.28 -18.03 -0.64
C GLY A 18 -51.41 -17.11 -1.18
N VAL A 19 -51.09 -15.95 -1.71
CA VAL A 19 -52.01 -14.97 -2.27
C VAL A 19 -52.19 -15.19 -3.76
N ARG A 20 -53.45 -15.29 -4.22
CA ARG A 20 -53.79 -15.39 -5.64
C ARG A 20 -53.63 -14.05 -6.34
N GLN A 21 -52.78 -13.99 -7.31
CA GLN A 21 -52.61 -12.84 -8.20
C GLN A 21 -53.12 -13.11 -9.58
N GLN A 22 -53.66 -12.11 -10.28
CA GLN A 22 -54.18 -12.22 -11.62
C GLN A 22 -53.62 -11.08 -12.48
N CYS A 23 -53.10 -11.40 -13.68
CA CYS A 23 -52.60 -10.40 -14.57
C CYS A 23 -53.16 -10.65 -15.99
N SER A 24 -53.52 -9.57 -16.71
CA SER A 24 -54.00 -9.66 -18.10
C SER A 24 -52.84 -9.79 -19.03
N THR A 25 -52.90 -10.71 -20.00
CA THR A 25 -51.95 -10.81 -21.10
C THR A 25 -52.15 -9.78 -22.20
N LYS A 26 -53.25 -8.95 -22.09
CA LYS A 26 -53.65 -7.97 -23.10
C LYS A 26 -53.78 -8.53 -24.53
N THR A 27 -53.88 -9.83 -24.70
CA THR A 27 -54.07 -10.47 -26.01
C THR A 27 -55.25 -11.40 -26.02
N SER A 28 -55.99 -11.47 -27.16
CA SER A 28 -57.02 -12.45 -27.43
C SER A 28 -56.47 -13.71 -28.09
N ASN A 29 -55.23 -13.69 -28.54
CA ASN A 29 -54.56 -14.81 -29.19
C ASN A 29 -53.98 -15.77 -28.16
N ARG A 30 -54.48 -17.01 -28.18
CA ARG A 30 -54.06 -18.06 -27.22
C ARG A 30 -52.56 -18.37 -27.31
N LYS A 31 -52.00 -18.48 -28.52
CA LYS A 31 -50.56 -18.81 -28.71
C LYS A 31 -49.64 -17.72 -28.16
N GLN A 32 -50.05 -16.44 -28.28
CA GLN A 32 -49.33 -15.33 -27.65
C GLN A 32 -49.46 -15.33 -26.11
N ALA A 33 -50.65 -15.66 -25.59
CA ALA A 33 -50.87 -15.78 -24.17
C ALA A 33 -50.03 -16.93 -23.55
N GLU A 34 -49.92 -18.07 -24.22
CA GLU A 34 -49.06 -19.20 -23.81
C GLU A 34 -47.59 -18.81 -23.76
N LYS A 35 -47.11 -18.02 -24.75
CA LYS A 35 -45.72 -17.50 -24.74
C LYS A 35 -45.50 -16.55 -23.55
N ILE A 36 -46.44 -15.68 -23.25
CA ILE A 36 -46.37 -14.76 -22.10
C ILE A 36 -46.40 -15.57 -20.78
N GLU A 37 -47.24 -16.60 -20.68
CA GLU A 37 -47.30 -17.45 -19.48
C GLU A 37 -45.97 -18.19 -19.29
N ALA A 38 -45.38 -18.75 -20.37
CA ALA A 38 -44.08 -19.43 -20.30
C ALA A 38 -42.97 -18.49 -19.82
N LYS A 39 -42.94 -17.26 -20.35
CA LYS A 39 -41.98 -16.23 -19.92
C LYS A 39 -42.15 -15.86 -18.47
N LEU A 40 -43.37 -15.62 -18.00
CA LEU A 40 -43.65 -15.33 -16.61
C LEU A 40 -43.33 -16.47 -15.63
N LYS A 41 -43.50 -17.73 -16.08
CA LYS A 41 -43.08 -18.91 -15.31
C LYS A 41 -41.56 -18.97 -15.19
N GLU A 42 -40.85 -18.70 -16.27
CA GLU A 42 -39.38 -18.61 -16.30
C GLU A 42 -38.86 -17.50 -15.37
N GLU A 43 -39.42 -16.29 -15.47
CA GLU A 43 -39.10 -15.18 -14.57
C GLU A 43 -39.37 -15.52 -13.10
N ALA A 44 -40.50 -16.19 -12.80
CA ALA A 44 -40.83 -16.61 -11.45
C ALA A 44 -39.87 -17.68 -10.91
N ILE A 45 -39.40 -18.59 -11.75
CA ILE A 45 -38.38 -19.60 -11.43
C ILE A 45 -37.04 -18.86 -11.17
N ASN A 46 -36.65 -17.98 -12.08
CA ASN A 46 -35.41 -17.22 -11.98
C ASN A 46 -35.36 -16.39 -10.69
N ASN A 47 -36.46 -15.69 -10.38
CA ASN A 47 -36.57 -14.93 -9.13
C ASN A 47 -36.54 -15.82 -7.87
N ARG A 48 -37.27 -16.98 -7.90
CA ARG A 48 -37.30 -17.91 -6.77
C ARG A 48 -35.95 -18.56 -6.49
N PHE A 49 -35.21 -18.90 -7.53
CA PHE A 49 -33.91 -19.54 -7.44
C PHE A 49 -32.76 -18.54 -7.58
N ARG A 50 -33.05 -17.23 -7.67
CA ARG A 50 -32.06 -16.17 -7.90
C ARG A 50 -31.17 -16.48 -9.13
N ILE A 51 -31.78 -17.02 -10.18
CA ILE A 51 -31.09 -17.26 -11.43
C ILE A 51 -30.89 -15.90 -12.11
N VAL A 52 -29.67 -15.45 -12.16
CA VAL A 52 -29.29 -14.18 -12.81
C VAL A 52 -29.25 -14.43 -14.32
N GLU A 53 -30.01 -13.67 -15.11
CA GLU A 53 -29.81 -13.62 -16.56
C GLU A 53 -28.48 -12.89 -16.83
N ILE A 54 -27.49 -13.67 -17.21
CA ILE A 54 -26.16 -13.15 -17.48
C ILE A 54 -26.09 -12.88 -18.97
N ASP A 55 -25.66 -11.67 -19.34
CA ASP A 55 -25.25 -11.42 -20.70
C ASP A 55 -23.90 -12.10 -20.98
N PRO A 56 -23.89 -13.18 -21.79
CA PRO A 56 -22.66 -13.89 -22.11
C PRO A 56 -21.69 -13.04 -22.96
N ALA A 57 -22.17 -11.97 -23.58
CA ALA A 57 -21.42 -11.08 -24.44
C ALA A 57 -20.81 -9.89 -23.66
N MET A 58 -21.21 -9.66 -22.39
CA MET A 58 -20.69 -8.56 -21.59
C MET A 58 -19.17 -8.57 -21.58
N GLN A 59 -18.55 -7.48 -22.03
CA GLN A 59 -17.09 -7.31 -22.07
C GLN A 59 -16.57 -6.80 -20.74
N PHE A 60 -15.28 -6.99 -20.48
CA PHE A 60 -14.68 -6.54 -19.23
C PHE A 60 -14.60 -5.02 -19.12
N ASP A 61 -14.42 -4.30 -20.22
CA ASP A 61 -14.43 -2.82 -20.21
C ASP A 61 -15.80 -2.27 -19.79
N GLU A 62 -16.90 -2.86 -20.24
CA GLU A 62 -18.26 -2.52 -19.83
C GLU A 62 -18.45 -2.79 -18.32
N LEU A 63 -18.05 -3.97 -17.84
CA LEU A 63 -18.11 -4.29 -16.40
C LEU A 63 -17.28 -3.30 -15.57
N ALA A 64 -16.07 -2.96 -16.02
CA ALA A 64 -15.20 -2.00 -15.36
C ALA A 64 -15.79 -0.58 -15.38
N ALA A 65 -16.45 -0.17 -16.48
CA ALA A 65 -17.15 1.12 -16.55
C ALA A 65 -18.31 1.19 -15.56
N ARG A 66 -19.12 0.13 -15.44
CA ARG A 66 -20.20 0.03 -14.44
C ARG A 66 -19.64 0.07 -13.01
N PHE A 67 -18.53 -0.63 -12.75
CA PHE A 67 -17.83 -0.59 -11.46
C PHE A 67 -17.34 0.84 -11.12
N ILE A 68 -16.81 1.58 -12.09
CA ILE A 68 -16.39 2.98 -11.90
C ILE A 68 -17.60 3.86 -11.60
N ALA A 69 -18.70 3.68 -12.33
CA ALA A 69 -19.92 4.47 -12.17
C ALA A 69 -20.62 4.22 -10.81
N SER A 70 -20.48 3.03 -10.21
CA SER A 70 -21.09 2.68 -8.93
C SER A 70 -20.56 3.48 -7.73
N GLY A 71 -19.44 4.21 -7.89
CA GLY A 71 -18.77 4.91 -6.79
C GLY A 71 -17.94 4.02 -5.86
N SER A 72 -17.94 2.69 -6.07
CA SER A 72 -17.16 1.73 -5.28
C SER A 72 -15.66 1.78 -5.59
N VAL A 73 -15.29 2.55 -6.61
CA VAL A 73 -13.90 2.68 -7.09
C VAL A 73 -13.03 3.46 -6.12
N ARG A 74 -11.82 2.95 -5.88
CA ARG A 74 -10.76 3.64 -5.12
C ARG A 74 -9.63 4.06 -6.07
N PRO A 75 -8.81 5.08 -5.73
CA PRO A 75 -7.73 5.55 -6.60
C PRO A 75 -6.76 4.46 -7.09
N HIS A 76 -6.48 3.45 -6.25
CA HIS A 76 -5.61 2.34 -6.65
C HIS A 76 -6.27 1.43 -7.69
N HIS A 77 -7.61 1.27 -7.70
CA HIS A 77 -8.28 0.50 -8.75
C HIS A 77 -8.05 1.13 -10.12
N LEU A 78 -8.18 2.48 -10.23
CA LEU A 78 -7.92 3.22 -11.46
C LEU A 78 -6.47 3.05 -11.95
N TYR A 79 -5.51 3.02 -11.02
CA TYR A 79 -4.11 2.77 -11.37
C TYR A 79 -3.92 1.40 -12.00
N HIS A 80 -4.51 0.34 -11.45
CA HIS A 80 -4.38 -1.01 -11.97
C HIS A 80 -5.20 -1.23 -13.26
N LEU A 81 -6.37 -0.58 -13.40
CA LEU A 81 -7.19 -0.63 -14.61
C LEU A 81 -6.44 -0.14 -15.85
N LYS A 82 -5.48 0.79 -15.74
CA LYS A 82 -4.62 1.22 -16.86
C LYS A 82 -3.87 0.05 -17.52
N PHE A 83 -3.62 -1.02 -16.79
CA PHE A 83 -2.92 -2.20 -17.27
C PHE A 83 -3.86 -3.35 -17.61
N LEU A 84 -5.01 -3.40 -16.97
CA LEU A 84 -6.01 -4.46 -17.16
C LEU A 84 -6.86 -4.21 -18.40
N LEU A 85 -7.35 -2.99 -18.62
CA LEU A 85 -8.23 -2.66 -19.75
C LEU A 85 -7.59 -2.91 -21.12
N PRO A 86 -6.32 -2.53 -21.40
CA PRO A 86 -5.71 -2.81 -22.69
C PRO A 86 -5.52 -4.29 -23.00
N TYR A 87 -5.63 -5.16 -21.99
CA TYR A 87 -5.46 -6.60 -22.16
C TYR A 87 -6.77 -7.36 -22.08
N PHE A 88 -7.62 -7.05 -21.12
CA PHE A 88 -8.88 -7.79 -20.86
C PHE A 88 -10.12 -7.07 -21.39
N GLY A 89 -10.04 -5.78 -21.78
CA GLY A 89 -11.20 -4.96 -22.11
C GLY A 89 -12.17 -5.62 -23.07
N ASP A 90 -11.66 -6.06 -24.20
CA ASP A 90 -12.46 -6.64 -25.31
C ASP A 90 -12.86 -8.12 -25.07
N PHE A 91 -12.43 -8.73 -23.97
CA PHE A 91 -12.81 -10.11 -23.69
C PHE A 91 -14.17 -10.18 -23.00
N PRO A 92 -15.08 -11.04 -23.48
CA PRO A 92 -16.26 -11.41 -22.71
C PRO A 92 -15.86 -11.91 -21.33
N VAL A 93 -16.52 -11.42 -20.29
CA VAL A 93 -16.13 -11.71 -18.89
C VAL A 93 -16.11 -13.21 -18.61
N ILE A 94 -17.03 -13.96 -19.20
CA ILE A 94 -17.10 -15.42 -19.05
C ILE A 94 -15.87 -16.14 -19.64
N ARG A 95 -15.11 -15.50 -20.54
CA ARG A 95 -13.89 -16.03 -21.16
C ARG A 95 -12.62 -15.65 -20.41
N ILE A 96 -12.70 -14.86 -19.36
CA ILE A 96 -11.54 -14.51 -18.52
C ILE A 96 -11.18 -15.73 -17.67
N THR A 97 -10.40 -16.63 -18.23
CA THR A 97 -9.94 -17.87 -17.58
C THR A 97 -8.65 -17.64 -16.79
N LYS A 98 -8.30 -18.63 -15.96
CA LYS A 98 -6.99 -18.66 -15.28
C LYS A 98 -5.84 -18.63 -16.30
N SER A 99 -5.93 -19.35 -17.41
CA SER A 99 -4.90 -19.34 -18.48
C SER A 99 -4.68 -17.94 -19.01
N LEU A 100 -5.75 -17.21 -19.32
CA LEU A 100 -5.67 -15.84 -19.82
C LEU A 100 -5.02 -14.89 -18.76
N ALA A 101 -5.33 -15.08 -17.49
CA ALA A 101 -4.70 -14.32 -16.39
C ALA A 101 -3.20 -14.67 -16.23
N ASP A 102 -2.81 -15.92 -16.46
CA ASP A 102 -1.40 -16.34 -16.43
C ASP A 102 -0.64 -15.82 -17.65
N GLU A 103 -1.25 -15.74 -18.84
CA GLU A 103 -0.70 -15.09 -20.03
C GLU A 103 -0.49 -13.59 -19.81
N PHE A 104 -1.48 -12.89 -19.25
CA PHE A 104 -1.32 -11.50 -18.84
C PHE A 104 -0.12 -11.33 -17.90
N ARG A 105 0.03 -12.22 -16.92
CA ARG A 105 1.17 -12.19 -15.99
C ARG A 105 2.49 -12.27 -16.74
N GLN A 106 2.64 -13.23 -17.65
CA GLN A 106 3.86 -13.42 -18.43
C GLN A 106 4.18 -12.18 -19.27
N GLN A 107 3.20 -11.66 -20.01
CA GLN A 107 3.38 -10.47 -20.84
C GLN A 107 3.71 -9.23 -19.99
N ARG A 108 3.06 -9.10 -18.83
CA ARG A 108 3.26 -7.95 -17.92
C ARG A 108 4.66 -7.96 -17.33
N MET A 109 5.20 -9.13 -17.00
CA MET A 109 6.56 -9.30 -16.49
C MET A 109 7.63 -9.13 -17.58
N ALA A 110 7.34 -9.57 -18.82
CA ALA A 110 8.28 -9.46 -19.94
C ALA A 110 8.54 -8.00 -20.39
N ARG A 111 7.52 -7.12 -20.29
CA ARG A 111 7.62 -5.72 -20.75
C ARG A 111 8.48 -4.81 -19.87
N ALA A 112 8.69 -5.15 -18.61
CA ALA A 112 9.48 -4.36 -17.68
C ALA A 112 9.95 -5.27 -16.54
N SER A 113 11.02 -4.89 -15.83
CA SER A 113 11.49 -5.59 -14.63
C SER A 113 10.46 -5.49 -13.46
N ILE A 114 9.24 -5.97 -13.70
CA ILE A 114 8.11 -5.91 -12.77
C ILE A 114 8.14 -7.15 -11.88
N LYS A 115 7.97 -6.93 -10.57
CA LYS A 115 7.94 -8.02 -9.58
C LYS A 115 6.56 -8.69 -9.55
N ASP A 116 6.53 -10.00 -9.22
CA ASP A 116 5.29 -10.76 -8.98
C ASP A 116 4.29 -10.02 -8.09
N ALA A 117 4.77 -9.35 -7.05
CA ALA A 117 3.94 -8.56 -6.15
C ALA A 117 3.12 -7.47 -6.86
N THR A 118 3.65 -6.86 -7.92
CA THR A 118 2.93 -5.83 -8.69
C THR A 118 1.85 -6.48 -9.54
N VAL A 119 2.20 -7.57 -10.25
CA VAL A 119 1.23 -8.30 -11.08
C VAL A 119 0.14 -8.94 -10.22
N ASN A 120 0.47 -9.46 -9.05
CA ASN A 120 -0.51 -9.95 -8.09
C ASN A 120 -1.52 -8.87 -7.69
N ARG A 121 -1.09 -7.60 -7.58
CA ARG A 121 -2.01 -6.48 -7.28
C ARG A 121 -2.90 -6.16 -8.47
N ASP A 122 -2.35 -6.16 -9.71
CA ASP A 122 -3.15 -6.01 -10.93
C ASP A 122 -4.25 -7.09 -10.97
N LEU A 123 -3.89 -8.37 -10.82
CA LEU A 123 -4.83 -9.49 -10.83
C LEU A 123 -5.79 -9.50 -9.62
N SER A 124 -5.38 -8.94 -8.47
CA SER A 124 -6.28 -8.77 -7.33
C SER A 124 -7.38 -7.76 -7.61
N VAL A 125 -7.07 -6.69 -8.33
CA VAL A 125 -8.07 -5.70 -8.76
C VAL A 125 -9.01 -6.30 -9.81
N LEU A 126 -8.49 -7.05 -10.79
CA LEU A 126 -9.33 -7.79 -11.74
C LEU A 126 -10.32 -8.69 -11.00
N ARG A 127 -9.82 -9.53 -10.08
CA ARG A 127 -10.65 -10.43 -9.29
C ARG A 127 -11.66 -9.70 -8.41
N HIS A 128 -11.31 -8.54 -7.88
CA HIS A 128 -12.21 -7.70 -7.09
C HIS A 128 -13.37 -7.16 -7.93
N ILE A 129 -13.10 -6.67 -9.14
CA ILE A 129 -14.14 -6.18 -10.06
C ILE A 129 -15.07 -7.33 -10.49
N LEU A 130 -14.51 -8.52 -10.74
CA LEU A 130 -15.33 -9.70 -11.05
C LEU A 130 -16.22 -10.13 -9.87
N TYR A 131 -15.74 -10.04 -8.60
CA TYR A 131 -16.59 -10.27 -7.43
C TYR A 131 -17.67 -9.22 -7.29
N TRP A 132 -17.34 -7.94 -7.51
CA TRP A 132 -18.33 -6.87 -7.54
C TRP A 132 -19.43 -7.17 -8.60
N GLY A 133 -19.05 -7.65 -9.78
CA GLY A 133 -20.03 -8.06 -10.80
C GLY A 133 -20.93 -9.22 -10.36
N VAL A 134 -20.43 -10.14 -9.51
CA VAL A 134 -21.26 -11.18 -8.90
C VAL A 134 -22.20 -10.60 -7.85
N ASP A 135 -21.71 -9.70 -6.99
CA ASP A 135 -22.50 -9.04 -5.95
C ASP A 135 -23.64 -8.19 -6.56
N GLU A 136 -23.40 -7.55 -7.71
CA GLU A 136 -24.40 -6.77 -8.47
C GLU A 136 -25.27 -7.66 -9.39
N GLN A 137 -25.15 -8.98 -9.30
CA GLN A 137 -25.91 -9.95 -10.11
C GLN A 137 -25.68 -9.81 -11.64
N LEU A 138 -24.56 -9.25 -12.05
CA LEU A 138 -24.13 -9.18 -13.47
C LEU A 138 -23.43 -10.45 -13.91
N LEU A 139 -22.92 -11.24 -12.98
CA LEU A 139 -22.19 -12.49 -13.22
C LEU A 139 -22.70 -13.58 -12.27
N ALA A 140 -22.82 -14.82 -12.76
CA ALA A 140 -23.19 -15.97 -11.92
C ALA A 140 -22.08 -16.34 -10.93
N ALA A 141 -20.83 -16.26 -11.37
CA ALA A 141 -19.68 -16.62 -10.56
C ALA A 141 -18.44 -15.88 -11.04
N ASN A 142 -17.49 -15.70 -10.12
CA ASN A 142 -16.19 -15.15 -10.49
C ASN A 142 -15.30 -16.25 -11.10
N PRO A 143 -14.92 -16.16 -12.40
CA PRO A 143 -14.11 -17.18 -13.07
C PRO A 143 -12.71 -17.32 -12.46
N LEU A 144 -12.21 -16.28 -11.77
CA LEU A 144 -10.91 -16.27 -11.11
C LEU A 144 -10.98 -16.51 -9.59
N ALA A 145 -12.13 -16.95 -9.05
CA ALA A 145 -12.32 -17.15 -7.61
C ALA A 145 -11.24 -18.05 -6.97
N ARG A 146 -10.89 -19.14 -7.66
CA ARG A 146 -9.89 -20.13 -7.18
C ARG A 146 -8.47 -19.88 -7.69
N MET A 147 -8.21 -18.74 -8.35
CA MET A 147 -6.86 -18.42 -8.85
C MET A 147 -5.89 -18.17 -7.69
N LYS A 148 -4.79 -18.90 -7.68
CA LYS A 148 -3.69 -18.69 -6.73
C LYS A 148 -2.78 -17.59 -7.25
N MET A 149 -2.47 -16.62 -6.40
CA MET A 149 -1.48 -15.59 -6.69
C MET A 149 -0.06 -16.17 -6.66
N ALA A 150 0.87 -15.60 -7.42
CA ALA A 150 2.26 -16.01 -7.38
C ALA A 150 2.86 -15.78 -5.99
N ARG A 151 3.80 -16.64 -5.60
CA ARG A 151 4.51 -16.50 -4.32
C ARG A 151 5.39 -15.25 -4.37
N GLU A 152 5.11 -14.29 -3.51
CA GLU A 152 5.91 -13.09 -3.36
C GLU A 152 7.17 -13.38 -2.55
N ARG A 153 8.34 -13.02 -3.08
CA ARG A 153 9.59 -13.06 -2.32
C ARG A 153 9.54 -11.99 -1.23
N ARG A 154 9.59 -12.41 0.02
CA ARG A 154 9.68 -11.47 1.15
C ARG A 154 11.07 -10.84 1.17
N THR A 155 11.13 -9.53 0.99
CA THR A 155 12.39 -8.78 1.18
C THR A 155 12.65 -8.67 2.68
N ARG A 156 13.87 -8.98 3.12
CA ARG A 156 14.29 -8.78 4.52
C ARG A 156 14.14 -7.31 4.88
N ARG A 157 13.49 -7.04 5.99
CA ARG A 157 13.33 -5.68 6.51
C ARG A 157 14.69 -5.17 6.98
N GLN A 158 14.96 -3.91 6.72
CA GLN A 158 16.19 -3.26 7.14
C GLN A 158 15.94 -2.63 8.52
N ILE A 159 16.74 -3.01 9.50
CA ILE A 159 16.72 -2.41 10.85
C ILE A 159 17.91 -1.48 10.95
N LEU A 160 17.68 -0.23 11.34
CA LEU A 160 18.71 0.78 11.46
C LEU A 160 19.52 0.53 12.73
N SER A 161 20.85 0.44 12.61
CA SER A 161 21.74 0.38 13.78
C SER A 161 21.82 1.75 14.49
N ILE A 162 22.40 1.79 15.68
CA ILE A 162 22.59 3.07 16.40
C ILE A 162 23.57 3.98 15.65
N ALA A 163 24.67 3.43 15.16
CA ALA A 163 25.65 4.19 14.37
C ALA A 163 25.04 4.76 13.07
N GLU A 164 24.24 3.95 12.34
CA GLU A 164 23.50 4.42 11.16
C GLU A 164 22.47 5.51 11.51
N GLU A 165 21.83 5.40 12.68
CA GLU A 165 20.90 6.44 13.16
C GLU A 165 21.62 7.76 13.43
N GLU A 166 22.76 7.73 14.11
CA GLU A 166 23.57 8.93 14.38
C GLU A 166 24.00 9.63 13.10
N SER A 167 24.58 8.86 12.15
CA SER A 167 24.96 9.37 10.84
C SER A 167 23.77 9.99 10.10
N LEU A 168 22.62 9.32 10.14
CA LEU A 168 21.40 9.77 9.47
C LEU A 168 20.84 11.06 10.13
N LEU A 169 20.83 11.13 11.45
CA LEU A 169 20.39 12.31 12.20
C LEU A 169 21.34 13.50 12.02
N GLY A 170 22.64 13.27 11.87
CA GLY A 170 23.63 14.28 11.52
C GLY A 170 23.41 14.88 10.13
N ALA A 171 23.04 14.03 9.17
CA ALA A 171 22.77 14.45 7.79
C ALA A 171 21.37 15.05 7.59
N ALA A 172 20.40 14.72 8.44
CA ALA A 172 19.03 15.20 8.35
C ALA A 172 18.83 16.56 9.04
N LYS A 173 18.19 17.50 8.32
CA LYS A 173 17.94 18.87 8.84
C LYS A 173 16.44 19.18 8.90
N GLY A 174 16.06 20.10 9.80
CA GLY A 174 14.72 20.67 9.91
C GLY A 174 13.63 19.60 10.00
N HIS A 175 12.60 19.72 9.17
CA HIS A 175 11.43 18.83 9.15
C HIS A 175 11.78 17.35 9.04
N LEU A 176 12.83 16.99 8.30
CA LEU A 176 13.19 15.59 8.12
C LEU A 176 13.77 14.98 9.40
N ARG A 177 14.58 15.74 10.16
CA ARG A 177 15.12 15.30 11.45
C ARG A 177 13.99 15.00 12.44
N LEU A 178 13.01 15.91 12.56
CA LEU A 178 11.81 15.70 13.38
C LEU A 178 11.05 14.43 12.95
N MET A 179 10.85 14.23 11.66
CA MET A 179 10.15 13.05 11.14
C MET A 179 10.88 11.74 11.43
N ILE A 180 12.20 11.72 11.36
CA ILE A 180 13.02 10.54 11.66
C ILE A 180 12.89 10.19 13.13
N ILE A 181 13.07 11.16 14.03
CA ILE A 181 12.94 10.97 15.47
C ILE A 181 11.51 10.53 15.81
N ALA A 182 10.49 11.19 15.29
CA ALA A 182 9.10 10.79 15.50
C ALA A 182 8.84 9.34 15.04
N ALA A 183 9.40 8.90 13.89
CA ALA A 183 9.24 7.53 13.42
C ALA A 183 9.96 6.50 14.30
N LEU A 184 11.17 6.83 14.80
CA LEU A 184 11.99 5.95 15.63
C LEU A 184 11.50 5.87 17.09
N ASP A 185 10.78 6.88 17.58
CA ASP A 185 10.36 6.99 18.96
C ASP A 185 8.89 6.67 19.21
N THR A 186 8.06 6.71 18.14
CA THR A 186 6.63 6.44 18.25
C THR A 186 6.18 5.25 17.40
N GLY A 187 7.00 4.86 16.41
CA GLY A 187 6.63 3.87 15.41
C GLY A 187 5.46 4.31 14.52
N MET A 188 5.11 5.58 14.46
CA MET A 188 4.04 6.10 13.61
C MET A 188 4.31 5.84 12.13
N ARG A 189 3.23 5.68 11.34
CA ARG A 189 3.34 5.63 9.87
C ARG A 189 3.72 7.02 9.35
N ARG A 190 4.47 7.08 8.24
CA ARG A 190 4.82 8.36 7.60
C ARG A 190 3.61 9.29 7.42
N GLY A 191 2.48 8.74 6.95
CA GLY A 191 1.25 9.53 6.77
C GLY A 191 0.69 10.08 8.08
N GLU A 192 0.76 9.32 9.17
CA GLU A 192 0.36 9.77 10.51
C GLU A 192 1.26 10.93 10.97
N ILE A 193 2.59 10.82 10.83
CA ILE A 193 3.53 11.88 11.20
C ILE A 193 3.28 13.17 10.40
N THR A 194 3.07 13.05 9.08
CA THR A 194 2.86 14.23 8.22
C THR A 194 1.48 14.88 8.36
N SER A 195 0.50 14.18 8.93
CA SER A 195 -0.84 14.70 9.21
C SER A 195 -1.07 15.03 10.69
N GLN A 196 -0.06 14.81 11.54
CA GLN A 196 -0.15 15.06 12.97
C GLN A 196 -0.27 16.55 13.23
N LEU A 197 -1.23 16.93 14.06
CA LEU A 197 -1.44 18.32 14.44
C LEU A 197 -0.73 18.66 15.76
N CYS A 198 -0.36 19.92 15.92
CA CYS A 198 0.19 20.43 17.18
C CYS A 198 -0.81 20.34 18.34
N GLU A 199 -2.09 20.49 18.04
CA GLU A 199 -3.21 20.42 18.98
C GLU A 199 -3.40 19.03 19.60
N ASP A 200 -2.94 17.97 18.91
CA ASP A 200 -3.03 16.58 19.36
C ASP A 200 -1.93 16.20 20.36
N ILE A 201 -1.06 17.16 20.77
CA ILE A 201 0.03 16.94 21.71
C ILE A 201 -0.35 17.49 23.08
N ASP A 202 -0.42 16.62 24.07
CA ASP A 202 -0.57 16.99 25.47
C ASP A 202 0.80 16.99 26.15
N PHE A 203 1.42 18.16 26.23
CA PHE A 203 2.71 18.32 26.89
C PHE A 203 2.66 18.09 28.39
N SER A 204 1.52 18.34 29.04
CA SER A 204 1.38 18.14 30.51
C SER A 204 1.41 16.64 30.86
N ARG A 205 0.86 15.80 29.97
CA ARG A 205 0.85 14.35 30.10
C ARG A 205 2.02 13.70 29.34
N ALA A 206 2.81 14.47 28.57
CA ALA A 206 3.82 13.97 27.63
C ALA A 206 3.29 12.88 26.70
N VAL A 207 2.18 13.16 26.01
CA VAL A 207 1.47 12.22 25.15
C VAL A 207 1.13 12.87 23.83
N LEU A 208 1.22 12.10 22.75
CA LEU A 208 0.76 12.43 21.41
C LEU A 208 -0.44 11.54 21.07
N SER A 209 -1.54 12.16 20.67
CA SER A 209 -2.77 11.46 20.23
C SER A 209 -2.80 11.36 18.72
N VAL A 210 -2.89 10.14 18.18
CA VAL A 210 -3.01 9.92 16.74
C VAL A 210 -4.47 9.93 16.36
N THR A 211 -4.94 11.04 15.80
CA THR A 211 -6.35 11.25 15.43
C THR A 211 -6.67 10.81 13.99
N ARG A 212 -5.65 10.65 13.14
CA ARG A 212 -5.80 10.26 11.74
C ARG A 212 -4.91 9.08 11.40
N SER A 213 -5.52 7.93 11.16
CA SER A 213 -4.80 6.72 10.75
C SER A 213 -5.46 6.04 9.56
N LYS A 214 -4.72 5.12 8.92
CA LYS A 214 -5.23 4.29 7.83
C LYS A 214 -6.16 3.16 8.34
N THR A 215 -6.04 2.79 9.60
CA THR A 215 -6.76 1.67 10.21
C THR A 215 -7.48 2.15 11.46
N PRO A 216 -8.71 1.64 11.75
CA PRO A 216 -9.45 2.03 12.95
C PRO A 216 -8.64 1.86 14.24
N GLU A 217 -7.89 0.77 14.37
CA GLU A 217 -7.06 0.49 15.55
C GLU A 217 -5.89 1.49 15.70
N GLY A 218 -5.58 2.22 14.63
CA GLY A 218 -4.57 3.27 14.65
C GLY A 218 -5.12 4.62 15.06
N GLU A 219 -6.43 4.82 14.98
CA GLU A 219 -7.07 6.07 15.37
C GLU A 219 -7.28 6.15 16.87
N SER A 220 -7.26 7.35 17.40
CA SER A 220 -7.50 7.65 18.82
C SER A 220 -6.53 6.96 19.80
N ARG A 221 -5.34 6.51 19.31
CA ARG A 221 -4.33 5.94 20.19
C ARG A 221 -3.42 7.01 20.78
N GLU A 222 -3.19 6.92 22.05
CA GLU A 222 -2.22 7.73 22.76
C GLU A 222 -0.83 7.05 22.77
N ILE A 223 0.21 7.82 22.44
CA ILE A 223 1.61 7.38 22.41
C ILE A 223 2.38 8.27 23.37
N PRO A 224 3.00 7.72 24.44
CA PRO A 224 3.88 8.49 25.31
C PRO A 224 5.11 8.97 24.52
N LEU A 225 5.54 10.18 24.79
CA LEU A 225 6.71 10.78 24.15
C LEU A 225 7.99 10.33 24.85
N THR A 226 9.04 10.06 24.07
CA THR A 226 10.40 10.00 24.57
C THR A 226 10.87 11.40 24.94
N ARG A 227 11.89 11.51 25.82
CA ARG A 227 12.44 12.80 26.23
C ARG A 227 12.93 13.61 25.02
N ARG A 228 13.71 13.00 24.11
CA ARG A 228 14.24 13.71 22.93
C ARG A 228 13.14 14.17 21.95
N LEU A 229 12.08 13.40 21.78
CA LEU A 229 10.96 13.80 20.92
C LEU A 229 10.15 14.91 21.59
N TYR A 230 9.93 14.82 22.89
CA TYR A 230 9.24 15.84 23.68
C TYR A 230 9.94 17.21 23.58
N GLU A 231 11.26 17.26 23.82
CA GLU A 231 12.07 18.45 23.70
C GLU A 231 12.01 19.06 22.30
N LEU A 232 12.15 18.21 21.26
CA LEU A 232 12.09 18.64 19.87
C LEU A 232 10.70 19.16 19.47
N LEU A 233 9.64 18.60 20.02
CA LEU A 233 8.26 19.04 19.75
C LEU A 233 7.98 20.39 20.44
N ILE A 234 8.50 20.64 21.64
CA ILE A 234 8.42 21.95 22.30
C ILE A 234 9.13 23.02 21.46
N GLU A 235 10.36 22.75 21.02
CA GLU A 235 11.15 23.71 20.22
C GLU A 235 10.44 24.08 18.91
N ASN A 236 9.67 23.16 18.33
CA ASN A 236 8.98 23.35 17.06
C ASN A 236 7.47 23.56 17.20
N TRP A 237 6.98 23.73 18.44
CA TRP A 237 5.54 23.84 18.69
C TRP A 237 4.94 25.15 18.17
N LYS A 238 3.72 25.04 17.71
CA LYS A 238 2.87 26.14 17.25
C LYS A 238 1.46 25.95 17.80
N PRO A 239 0.70 27.03 17.99
CA PRO A 239 -0.68 26.93 18.48
C PRO A 239 -1.60 26.11 17.59
N GLN A 240 -1.34 26.11 16.27
CA GLN A 240 -2.15 25.42 15.26
C GLN A 240 -1.28 24.93 14.12
N GLY A 241 -1.78 23.92 13.39
CA GLY A 241 -1.16 23.39 12.20
C GLY A 241 -0.48 22.04 12.39
N THR A 242 0.25 21.58 11.38
CA THR A 242 0.94 20.29 11.44
C THR A 242 2.30 20.41 12.12
N ILE A 243 2.70 19.36 12.85
CA ILE A 243 4.03 19.32 13.51
C ILE A 243 5.17 19.30 12.47
N VAL A 244 4.90 18.91 11.24
CA VAL A 244 5.90 18.79 10.17
C VAL A 244 5.58 19.76 9.05
N GLU A 245 6.35 20.85 8.99
CA GLU A 245 6.24 21.87 7.96
C GLU A 245 7.57 22.16 7.29
N PHE A 246 7.50 22.61 6.05
CA PHE A 246 8.63 23.15 5.32
C PHE A 246 8.21 24.45 4.63
N ASN A 247 8.92 25.55 4.92
CA ASN A 247 8.59 26.90 4.47
C ASN A 247 7.11 27.29 4.75
N GLY A 248 6.63 26.99 5.98
CA GLY A 248 5.27 27.31 6.42
C GLY A 248 4.17 26.45 5.79
N LYS A 249 4.50 25.39 5.03
CA LYS A 249 3.53 24.49 4.41
C LYS A 249 3.66 23.07 4.94
N PRO A 250 2.54 22.36 5.17
CA PRO A 250 2.55 20.95 5.58
C PRO A 250 3.33 20.06 4.61
N VAL A 251 4.23 19.25 5.13
CA VAL A 251 5.03 18.30 4.33
C VAL A 251 4.21 17.05 4.06
N ARG A 252 4.02 16.71 2.78
CA ARG A 252 3.32 15.48 2.35
C ARG A 252 4.28 14.42 1.81
N ILE A 253 5.35 14.84 1.16
CA ILE A 253 6.29 13.97 0.43
C ILE A 253 7.71 14.27 0.88
N VAL A 254 8.43 13.25 1.32
CA VAL A 254 9.83 13.36 1.79
C VAL A 254 10.82 12.57 0.92
N LYS A 255 10.39 12.11 -0.27
CA LYS A 255 11.20 11.20 -1.10
C LYS A 255 12.57 11.78 -1.45
N ARG A 256 12.62 13.07 -1.82
CA ARG A 256 13.89 13.73 -2.19
C ARG A 256 14.78 13.98 -0.97
N SER A 257 14.24 14.60 0.09
CA SER A 257 14.99 14.88 1.32
C SER A 257 15.50 13.59 1.99
N TRP A 258 14.70 12.51 1.97
CA TRP A 258 15.11 11.20 2.45
C TRP A 258 16.28 10.61 1.66
N ALA A 259 16.19 10.61 0.33
CA ALA A 259 17.27 10.12 -0.53
C ALA A 259 18.57 10.91 -0.35
N SER A 260 18.47 12.25 -0.21
CA SER A 260 19.63 13.10 0.05
C SER A 260 20.23 12.83 1.44
N ALA A 261 19.41 12.64 2.47
CA ALA A 261 19.89 12.34 3.82
C ALA A 261 20.62 10.99 3.88
N LEU A 262 20.09 9.93 3.23
CA LEU A 262 20.78 8.64 3.13
C LEU A 262 22.12 8.74 2.43
N LYS A 263 22.19 9.51 1.33
CA LYS A 263 23.44 9.74 0.60
C LYS A 263 24.47 10.49 1.44
N ASN A 264 24.05 11.56 2.11
CA ASN A 264 24.93 12.39 2.95
C ASN A 264 25.37 11.69 4.24
N ALA A 265 24.58 10.77 4.74
CA ALA A 265 24.91 9.93 5.90
C ALA A 265 25.81 8.74 5.52
N GLU A 266 26.05 8.51 4.22
CA GLU A 266 26.83 7.39 3.67
C GLU A 266 26.37 6.01 4.18
N ILE A 267 25.08 5.88 4.49
CA ILE A 267 24.51 4.61 4.94
C ILE A 267 23.84 3.86 3.80
N ARG A 268 23.66 2.55 3.99
CA ARG A 268 22.92 1.69 3.05
C ARG A 268 21.52 2.21 2.81
N HIS A 269 20.90 1.77 1.70
CA HIS A 269 19.54 2.14 1.39
C HIS A 269 18.54 1.54 2.39
N VAL A 270 17.90 2.41 3.16
CA VAL A 270 16.81 2.11 4.10
C VAL A 270 15.56 2.86 3.65
N ARG A 271 14.39 2.25 3.69
CA ARG A 271 13.14 2.94 3.39
C ARG A 271 12.65 3.69 4.64
N PHE A 272 12.01 4.83 4.49
CA PHE A 272 11.44 5.56 5.62
C PHE A 272 10.53 4.69 6.50
N HIS A 273 9.78 3.76 5.90
CA HIS A 273 8.93 2.84 6.66
C HIS A 273 9.71 1.81 7.49
N ASP A 274 10.96 1.56 7.17
CA ASP A 274 11.81 0.65 7.95
C ASP A 274 12.19 1.24 9.32
N LEU A 275 12.09 2.58 9.53
CA LEU A 275 12.22 3.22 10.84
C LEU A 275 11.15 2.71 11.83
N ARG A 276 9.91 2.53 11.37
CA ARG A 276 8.86 1.91 12.18
C ARG A 276 9.16 0.43 12.51
N HIS A 277 9.83 -0.28 11.60
CA HIS A 277 10.31 -1.63 11.90
C HIS A 277 11.43 -1.62 12.92
N THR A 278 12.35 -0.64 12.82
CA THR A 278 13.41 -0.41 13.80
C THR A 278 12.84 -0.15 15.19
N PHE A 279 11.87 0.75 15.32
CA PHE A 279 11.16 1.00 16.58
C PHE A 279 10.58 -0.29 17.19
N ASN A 280 9.85 -1.09 16.39
CA ASN A 280 9.27 -2.34 16.87
C ASN A 280 10.32 -3.37 17.31
N THR A 281 11.43 -3.46 16.58
CA THR A 281 12.54 -4.38 16.92
C THR A 281 13.22 -3.93 18.21
N ARG A 282 13.51 -2.66 18.36
CA ARG A 282 14.11 -2.10 19.59
C ARG A 282 13.23 -2.30 20.83
N LEU A 283 11.93 -2.10 20.70
CA LEU A 283 11.00 -2.42 21.79
C LEU A 283 11.00 -3.94 22.13
N MET A 284 11.15 -4.81 21.14
CA MET A 284 11.26 -6.23 21.36
C MET A 284 12.56 -6.57 22.10
N GLU A 285 13.68 -6.01 21.69
CA GLU A 285 14.99 -6.19 22.31
C GLU A 285 15.05 -5.58 23.73
N ALA A 286 14.31 -4.48 23.97
CA ALA A 286 14.09 -3.90 25.29
C ALA A 286 13.13 -4.72 26.19
N GLY A 287 12.68 -5.90 25.75
CA GLY A 287 11.82 -6.78 26.55
C GLY A 287 10.37 -6.30 26.68
N VAL A 288 9.84 -5.55 25.70
CA VAL A 288 8.44 -5.10 25.69
C VAL A 288 7.54 -6.16 25.06
N LEU A 289 6.45 -6.52 25.71
CA LEU A 289 5.48 -7.51 25.26
C LEU A 289 4.86 -7.11 23.90
N GLN A 290 4.53 -8.11 23.08
CA GLN A 290 3.99 -7.90 21.74
C GLN A 290 2.69 -7.06 21.75
N GLU A 291 1.81 -7.32 22.69
CA GLU A 291 0.51 -6.66 22.82
C GLU A 291 0.68 -5.15 23.04
N ILE A 292 1.63 -4.76 23.92
CA ILE A 292 1.94 -3.35 24.20
C ILE A 292 2.53 -2.68 22.94
N ARG A 293 3.46 -3.37 22.25
CA ARG A 293 4.04 -2.87 20.99
C ARG A 293 2.97 -2.65 19.92
N MET A 294 2.04 -3.60 19.78
CA MET A 294 0.93 -3.50 18.83
C MET A 294 -0.02 -2.36 19.18
N ALA A 295 -0.32 -2.14 20.46
CA ALA A 295 -1.17 -1.04 20.93
C ALA A 295 -0.53 0.34 20.67
N ILE A 296 0.78 0.51 20.92
CA ILE A 296 1.51 1.74 20.63
C ILE A 296 1.52 2.01 19.12
N MET A 297 1.79 0.99 18.31
CA MET A 297 1.91 1.12 16.86
C MET A 297 0.56 1.20 16.14
N GLY A 298 -0.56 0.87 16.76
CA GLY A 298 -1.86 0.78 16.08
C GLY A 298 -1.85 -0.31 15.02
N HIS A 299 -1.45 -1.52 15.40
CA HIS A 299 -1.58 -2.71 14.57
C HIS A 299 -2.86 -3.44 14.90
N SER A 300 -3.58 -3.86 13.87
CA SER A 300 -4.71 -4.79 14.02
C SER A 300 -4.24 -6.10 14.62
N THR A 301 -4.97 -6.60 15.58
CA THR A 301 -4.70 -7.87 16.25
C THR A 301 -5.14 -9.09 15.44
N GLY A 302 -5.62 -8.87 14.21
CA GLY A 302 -5.98 -9.94 13.27
C GLY A 302 -7.16 -10.82 13.75
N GLY A 303 -8.11 -10.25 14.49
CA GLY A 303 -9.30 -10.97 14.94
C GLY A 303 -9.05 -12.01 16.03
N ARG A 304 -7.91 -11.96 16.71
CA ARG A 304 -7.69 -12.79 17.89
C ARG A 304 -8.59 -12.33 19.02
N VAL A 305 -9.46 -13.20 19.49
CA VAL A 305 -10.48 -12.93 20.53
C VAL A 305 -9.85 -12.29 21.77
N HIS A 306 -8.68 -12.73 22.20
CA HIS A 306 -7.95 -12.14 23.33
C HIS A 306 -7.61 -10.65 23.18
N ALA A 307 -7.43 -10.17 21.97
CA ALA A 307 -7.05 -8.77 21.74
C ALA A 307 -8.21 -7.79 21.92
N ILE A 308 -9.44 -8.27 21.83
CA ILE A 308 -10.66 -7.46 22.04
C ILE A 308 -10.83 -7.13 23.55
N TYR A 309 -10.33 -7.99 24.42
CA TYR A 309 -10.45 -7.85 25.88
C TYR A 309 -9.24 -7.23 26.55
N THR A 310 -8.12 -7.02 25.83
CA THR A 310 -6.91 -6.45 26.43
C THR A 310 -6.85 -4.95 26.14
N HIS A 311 -7.34 -4.16 27.05
CA HIS A 311 -7.17 -2.70 27.03
C HIS A 311 -5.78 -2.34 27.59
N ILE A 312 -4.88 -1.88 26.73
CA ILE A 312 -3.53 -1.46 27.14
C ILE A 312 -3.57 0.00 27.54
N GLU A 313 -3.50 0.23 28.84
CA GLU A 313 -3.55 1.57 29.43
C GLU A 313 -2.23 2.36 29.27
N LEU A 314 -2.31 3.68 29.44
CA LEU A 314 -1.19 4.60 29.29
C LEU A 314 0.02 4.27 30.19
N PRO A 315 -0.12 3.84 31.45
CA PRO A 315 1.02 3.47 32.29
C PRO A 315 1.89 2.36 31.70
N ALA A 316 1.30 1.31 31.12
CA ALA A 316 2.03 0.23 30.47
C ALA A 316 2.78 0.72 29.22
N LYS A 317 2.18 1.60 28.44
CA LYS A 317 2.82 2.22 27.27
C LYS A 317 3.99 3.12 27.69
N ARG A 318 3.86 3.88 28.79
CA ARG A 318 4.94 4.70 29.35
C ARG A 318 6.14 3.86 29.80
N GLU A 319 5.88 2.75 30.47
CA GLU A 319 6.97 1.85 30.86
C GLU A 319 7.68 1.23 29.64
N ALA A 320 6.93 0.92 28.58
CA ALA A 320 7.50 0.46 27.31
C ALA A 320 8.44 1.51 26.70
N ILE A 321 8.03 2.78 26.68
CA ILE A 321 8.87 3.87 26.16
C ILE A 321 10.12 4.09 27.06
N ARG A 322 10.01 4.02 28.38
CA ARG A 322 11.17 4.10 29.27
C ARG A 322 12.16 2.94 29.02
N LYS A 323 11.66 1.72 28.76
CA LYS A 323 12.51 0.59 28.40
C LYS A 323 13.23 0.84 27.08
N LEU A 324 12.55 1.41 26.10
CA LEU A 324 13.18 1.81 24.83
C LEU A 324 14.30 2.82 25.04
N GLU A 325 14.05 3.87 25.83
CA GLU A 325 15.06 4.90 26.11
C GLU A 325 16.29 4.33 26.81
N ARG A 326 16.09 3.47 27.81
CA ARG A 326 17.19 2.78 28.49
C ARG A 326 18.00 1.93 27.51
N TRP A 327 17.33 1.12 26.70
CA TRP A 327 17.98 0.27 25.70
C TRP A 327 18.79 1.10 24.69
N VAL A 328 18.23 2.19 24.17
CA VAL A 328 18.93 3.07 23.23
C VAL A 328 20.17 3.68 23.88
N ASN A 329 20.05 4.17 25.11
CA ASN A 329 21.18 4.75 25.84
C ASN A 329 22.28 3.74 26.12
N GLU A 330 21.95 2.50 26.49
CA GLU A 330 22.90 1.40 26.71
C GLU A 330 23.66 1.06 25.41
N GLN A 331 22.95 0.95 24.27
CA GLN A 331 23.58 0.70 22.98
C GLN A 331 24.49 1.85 22.53
N GLN A 332 24.09 3.09 22.80
CA GLN A 332 24.91 4.28 22.53
C GLN A 332 26.21 4.28 23.33
N GLN A 333 26.11 3.96 24.62
CA GLN A 333 27.29 3.86 25.51
C GLN A 333 28.24 2.75 25.07
N GLN A 334 27.72 1.62 24.62
CA GLN A 334 28.54 0.52 24.07
C GLN A 334 29.27 0.96 22.81
N LEU A 335 28.57 1.59 21.86
CA LEU A 335 29.19 2.10 20.64
C LEU A 335 30.30 3.10 20.93
N ASN A 336 30.09 4.03 21.88
CA ASN A 336 31.10 5.01 22.27
C ASN A 336 32.34 4.36 22.90
N LYS A 337 32.17 3.29 23.70
CA LYS A 337 33.28 2.52 24.28
C LYS A 337 34.09 1.80 23.19
N GLU A 338 33.39 1.18 22.24
CA GLU A 338 34.04 0.49 21.11
C GLU A 338 34.86 1.45 20.26
N ASN A 339 34.30 2.62 19.93
CA ASN A 339 35.00 3.67 19.18
C ASN A 339 36.21 4.21 19.94
N SER A 340 36.14 4.41 21.27
CA SER A 340 37.25 4.87 22.10
C SER A 340 38.38 3.84 22.14
N ASN A 341 38.07 2.55 22.27
CA ASN A 341 39.05 1.49 22.28
C ASN A 341 39.76 1.34 20.94
N ALA A 342 39.02 1.44 19.83
CA ALA A 342 39.58 1.40 18.48
C ALA A 342 40.55 2.56 18.22
N SER A 343 40.23 3.77 18.69
CA SER A 343 41.11 4.93 18.57
C SER A 343 42.42 4.75 19.37
N THR A 344 42.33 4.17 20.57
CA THR A 344 43.49 3.91 21.44
C THR A 344 44.43 2.83 20.86
N GLU A 345 43.86 1.81 20.20
CA GLU A 345 44.64 0.76 19.53
C GLU A 345 45.37 1.31 18.28
N THR A 346 44.74 2.20 17.54
CA THR A 346 45.32 2.85 16.35
C THR A 346 46.48 3.74 16.77
N GLU A 347 46.35 4.53 17.84
CA GLU A 347 47.40 5.36 18.37
C GLU A 347 48.62 4.54 18.93
N ARG A 348 48.37 3.36 19.49
CA ARG A 348 49.43 2.46 19.96
C ARG A 348 50.18 1.80 18.78
N SER A 349 49.52 1.46 17.69
CA SER A 349 50.16 0.87 16.52
C SER A 349 51.02 1.86 15.73
N GLU A 350 50.73 3.17 15.82
CA GLU A 350 51.53 4.24 15.21
C GLU A 350 52.75 4.67 16.08
N SER A 351 52.79 4.28 17.34
CA SER A 351 53.84 4.69 18.30
C SER A 351 54.95 3.65 18.52
N GLU A 352 54.92 2.49 17.92
CA GLU A 352 56.04 1.56 17.94
C GLU A 352 57.13 1.98 16.94
N PRO A 353 58.34 2.38 17.38
CA PRO A 353 59.43 2.69 16.48
C PRO A 353 59.96 1.41 15.85
N GLY A 354 59.86 1.30 14.52
CA GLY A 354 60.38 0.17 13.76
C GLY A 354 61.86 -0.02 14.04
N GLU A 355 62.21 -1.16 14.66
CA GLU A 355 63.60 -1.62 14.71
C GLU A 355 64.14 -1.86 13.29
N ALA A 356 65.08 -1.04 12.90
CA ALA A 356 65.83 -1.18 11.65
C ALA A 356 66.79 -2.40 11.76
N GLY A 357 66.43 -3.51 11.17
CA GLY A 357 67.37 -4.63 10.92
C GLY A 357 68.16 -4.37 9.63
N PRO A 358 69.42 -4.86 9.54
CA PRO A 358 70.38 -4.41 8.54
C PRO A 358 70.12 -4.98 7.14
N GLN A 359 70.30 -4.14 6.16
CA GLN A 359 70.27 -4.42 4.72
C GLN A 359 71.37 -5.41 4.34
N THR A 360 71.05 -6.52 3.67
CA THR A 360 71.95 -7.26 2.80
C THR A 360 71.48 -7.04 1.35
N LEU A 361 72.43 -6.43 0.61
CA LEU A 361 72.37 -6.30 -0.83
C LEU A 361 72.68 -7.63 -1.50
N GLU A 362 71.79 -8.11 -2.38
CA GLU A 362 72.20 -8.97 -3.51
C GLU A 362 71.47 -8.54 -4.78
N GLU A 363 72.27 -8.08 -5.70
CA GLU A 363 72.01 -7.87 -7.14
C GLU A 363 71.69 -9.20 -7.83
N LYS A 364 70.74 -9.18 -8.77
CA LYS A 364 70.81 -9.79 -10.11
C LYS A 364 69.49 -9.48 -10.85
N ASP A 365 69.57 -8.60 -11.74
CA ASP A 365 69.63 -8.60 -13.21
C ASP A 365 68.71 -9.58 -13.94
N SER A 366 67.97 -9.01 -14.80
CA SER A 366 67.69 -9.22 -16.22
C SER A 366 66.24 -9.44 -16.69
N ARG A 367 65.79 -8.42 -17.44
CA ARG A 367 65.26 -8.51 -18.81
C ARG A 367 63.81 -8.90 -19.10
N ARG A 368 63.22 -7.93 -19.84
CA ARG A 368 62.20 -8.03 -20.92
C ARG A 368 60.80 -8.28 -20.49
N GLY A 369 59.84 -7.48 -20.88
CA GLY A 369 59.60 -6.71 -22.11
C GLY A 369 58.12 -6.96 -22.41
N GLY A 370 57.37 -5.95 -22.80
CA GLY A 370 56.01 -6.20 -23.31
C GLY A 370 55.04 -5.05 -23.06
N SER A 371 55.08 -4.15 -23.99
CA SER A 371 54.15 -3.08 -24.40
C SER A 371 52.67 -3.32 -24.24
N GLY A 372 51.97 -2.30 -23.72
CA GLY A 372 50.78 -1.58 -23.99
C GLY A 372 49.52 -2.28 -24.54
N PRO A 373 48.42 -1.60 -24.73
CA PRO A 373 48.13 -0.18 -24.58
C PRO A 373 46.86 0.17 -23.78
N SER A 374 46.82 1.41 -23.36
CA SER A 374 45.66 2.15 -22.85
C SER A 374 44.42 2.05 -23.72
N ARG A 375 43.27 1.81 -23.11
CA ARG A 375 41.94 2.19 -23.66
C ARG A 375 41.22 3.12 -22.70
N GLN A 376 41.20 4.37 -23.10
CA GLN A 376 40.26 5.36 -22.66
C GLN A 376 38.85 4.87 -23.01
N ALA A 377 37.93 4.83 -22.04
CA ALA A 377 36.53 4.69 -22.28
C ALA A 377 35.83 6.03 -21.96
N GLU A 378 35.32 6.62 -23.01
CA GLU A 378 34.51 7.84 -23.04
C GLU A 378 33.28 7.70 -22.13
N VAL A 379 33.13 8.72 -21.29
CA VAL A 379 31.89 9.02 -20.57
C VAL A 379 30.89 9.61 -21.56
N ARG A 380 29.89 8.87 -21.97
CA ARG A 380 28.68 9.42 -22.63
C ARG A 380 27.64 9.78 -21.63
N ASP A 381 27.55 11.07 -21.40
CA ASP A 381 26.44 11.77 -20.76
C ASP A 381 25.15 11.54 -21.58
N ARG A 382 24.17 10.79 -21.05
CA ARG A 382 22.81 10.74 -21.54
C ARG A 382 21.88 11.34 -20.50
N ARG A 383 21.71 12.66 -20.59
CA ARG A 383 20.53 13.36 -20.07
C ARG A 383 19.28 12.76 -20.71
N ASN A 384 18.42 12.22 -19.91
CA ASN A 384 17.04 11.99 -20.30
C ASN A 384 16.12 12.67 -19.29
N GLY A 385 15.71 13.88 -19.67
CA GLY A 385 14.63 14.62 -19.04
C GLY A 385 13.31 14.04 -19.50
N GLY A 386 12.60 13.40 -18.57
CA GLY A 386 11.21 13.03 -18.70
C GLY A 386 10.42 13.79 -17.63
N GLY A 387 9.81 14.91 -18.01
CA GLY A 387 9.01 15.75 -17.12
C GLY A 387 7.66 15.12 -16.75
N PRO A 388 6.95 15.69 -15.77
CA PRO A 388 5.72 15.16 -15.19
C PRO A 388 4.45 15.37 -16.04
N GLU A 389 4.56 15.75 -17.31
CA GLU A 389 3.41 16.09 -18.16
C GLU A 389 2.59 14.87 -18.66
N ASN A 390 3.15 13.66 -18.64
CA ASN A 390 2.44 12.47 -19.12
C ASN A 390 1.48 11.84 -18.10
N GLU A 391 1.53 12.21 -16.82
CA GLU A 391 0.57 11.68 -15.82
C GLU A 391 -0.79 12.38 -15.86
N THR A 392 -0.85 13.63 -16.30
CA THR A 392 -2.10 14.42 -16.38
C THR A 392 -2.93 14.07 -17.61
N ALA A 393 -2.31 13.72 -18.73
CA ALA A 393 -3.00 13.38 -19.96
C ALA A 393 -3.80 12.07 -19.86
N ALA A 394 -3.18 11.00 -19.33
CA ALA A 394 -3.85 9.71 -19.18
C ALA A 394 -5.00 9.75 -18.13
N ALA A 395 -4.88 10.57 -17.08
CA ALA A 395 -5.96 10.77 -16.12
C ALA A 395 -7.12 11.57 -16.68
N SER A 396 -6.85 12.50 -17.62
CA SER A 396 -7.87 13.27 -18.31
C SER A 396 -8.61 12.44 -19.37
N GLU A 397 -7.93 11.50 -20.00
CA GLU A 397 -8.50 10.61 -21.03
C GLU A 397 -9.47 9.59 -20.42
N VAL A 398 -9.11 9.00 -19.28
CA VAL A 398 -10.00 8.11 -18.50
C VAL A 398 -11.23 8.90 -17.96
N ARG A 399 -11.05 10.16 -17.58
CA ARG A 399 -12.17 11.02 -17.16
C ARG A 399 -13.07 11.40 -18.33
N ARG A 400 -12.55 11.65 -19.53
CA ARG A 400 -13.33 11.94 -20.74
C ARG A 400 -14.14 10.74 -21.19
N SER A 401 -13.56 9.52 -21.15
CA SER A 401 -14.29 8.28 -21.44
C SER A 401 -15.41 8.03 -20.45
N ALA A 402 -15.18 8.28 -19.14
CA ALA A 402 -16.23 8.19 -18.11
C ALA A 402 -17.31 9.29 -18.26
N GLN A 403 -16.98 10.43 -18.84
CA GLN A 403 -17.93 11.53 -19.06
C GLN A 403 -18.76 11.31 -20.34
N ALA A 404 -18.20 10.70 -21.38
CA ALA A 404 -18.91 10.27 -22.58
C ALA A 404 -19.99 9.20 -22.25
N VAL A 405 -19.67 8.22 -21.42
CA VAL A 405 -20.62 7.21 -20.93
C VAL A 405 -21.75 7.82 -20.09
N ARG A 406 -21.51 8.95 -19.38
CA ARG A 406 -22.57 9.67 -18.65
C ARG A 406 -23.58 10.38 -19.56
N VAL A 407 -23.15 10.82 -20.73
CA VAL A 407 -24.04 11.51 -21.70
C VAL A 407 -24.96 10.48 -22.36
N ASP A 408 -24.46 9.32 -22.77
CA ASP A 408 -25.26 8.27 -23.43
C ASP A 408 -26.30 7.64 -22.51
N VAL A 409 -25.98 7.48 -21.19
CA VAL A 409 -26.95 6.96 -20.21
C VAL A 409 -28.04 7.99 -19.87
N ALA A 410 -27.75 9.28 -19.99
CA ALA A 410 -28.75 10.34 -19.74
C ALA A 410 -29.70 10.54 -20.93
N GLU A 411 -29.30 10.23 -22.15
CA GLU A 411 -30.17 10.31 -23.34
C GLU A 411 -31.02 9.05 -23.52
N GLY A 412 -30.55 7.86 -23.14
CA GLY A 412 -31.31 6.60 -23.17
C GLY A 412 -32.44 6.47 -22.14
N ALA A 413 -32.50 7.36 -21.15
CA ALA A 413 -33.56 7.40 -20.13
C ALA A 413 -34.74 8.34 -20.50
N LYS A 414 -34.71 8.97 -21.65
CA LYS A 414 -35.76 9.90 -22.14
C LYS A 414 -36.49 9.45 -23.40
N SER A 415 -36.28 8.22 -23.86
CA SER A 415 -37.04 7.64 -24.98
C SER A 415 -37.95 6.48 -24.52
#